data_85fd3dde44c541159d4ad52b5231e1f3
#
_entry.id   85fd3dde44c541159d4ad52b5231e1f3
#
_cell.length_a   1.000
_cell.length_b   1.000
_cell.length_c   1.000
_cell.angle_alpha   90.00
_cell.angle_beta   90.00
_cell.angle_gamma   90.00
#
_symmetry.space_group_name_H-M   'P 1'
#
loop_
_entity.id
_entity.type
_entity.pdbx_description
1 polymer ?
#
loop_
_entity_poly.entity_id
_entity_poly.type
_entity_poly.pdbx_seq_one_letter_code
_entity_poly.pdbx_strand_id
1 'polypeptide(L)'
;VSKHHLETWPEKRIVVIEAREFCSGATGRNAGHCKPDRFRHFAKFEAQFGAEQALKIQQSEQASWEGLVKYVQENGVGCDLWIGETLDVPLDDEVAKLAEETLNNFKNAGGVVGNLRVINDPVEAANVSRIKSAKACYAWPASTLQPWKLTAHIMRNNLNQGVNLQTYTTVRLVTESKSGSRKWIVHTDRGEVACDTVVYASNAYTAAIEPSFKGIITPKPHMCNKFVPPRTFSGSKALKNSYGVLLSNGALHSINPRCIGDGAVMFGGSNPGQKALDKWVEEHPEHCIDDSFASIEMVAKHAREFADAEFHGWGEADFGPGEGFDYSWSGIIGLSADGVPLIGEIPGKPGQWICAGHHGHGMARVFTAAPGLVKLMNGDSWQITGLPDVYQLTEERLDRLRQEGALKIAVA
;
A
#
# COMPACT_ATOMS: atom_id res chain seq x y z
N VAL A 1 2.56 -2.07 -14.72
CA VAL A 1 1.95 -1.67 -15.99
C VAL A 1 2.89 -1.97 -17.17
N SER A 2 4.13 -1.45 -17.19
CA SER A 2 5.06 -1.64 -18.33
C SER A 2 5.30 -3.11 -18.71
N LYS A 3 5.43 -4.01 -17.71
CA LYS A 3 5.52 -5.47 -17.95
C LYS A 3 4.33 -5.97 -18.78
N HIS A 4 3.11 -5.73 -18.32
CA HIS A 4 1.90 -6.22 -18.99
C HIS A 4 1.67 -5.53 -20.35
N HIS A 5 2.10 -4.26 -20.46
CA HIS A 5 2.07 -3.56 -21.74
C HIS A 5 2.98 -4.24 -22.78
N LEU A 6 4.20 -4.65 -22.39
CA LEU A 6 5.12 -5.41 -23.25
C LEU A 6 4.54 -6.77 -23.67
N GLU A 7 3.87 -7.44 -22.75
CA GLU A 7 3.21 -8.72 -23.04
C GLU A 7 2.06 -8.59 -24.05
N THR A 8 1.34 -7.45 -24.00
CA THR A 8 0.21 -7.19 -24.88
C THR A 8 0.64 -6.60 -26.24
N TRP A 9 1.64 -5.72 -26.24
CA TRP A 9 2.12 -5.02 -27.46
C TRP A 9 3.66 -5.00 -27.49
N PRO A 10 4.30 -6.12 -27.84
CA PRO A 10 5.77 -6.23 -27.79
C PRO A 10 6.48 -5.31 -28.81
N GLU A 11 5.77 -4.85 -29.84
CA GLU A 11 6.30 -3.93 -30.86
C GLU A 11 6.28 -2.45 -30.44
N LYS A 12 5.54 -2.09 -29.39
CA LYS A 12 5.43 -0.70 -28.97
C LYS A 12 6.62 -0.28 -28.10
N ARG A 13 7.11 0.93 -28.35
CA ARG A 13 8.17 1.52 -27.54
C ARG A 13 7.60 2.09 -26.24
N ILE A 14 8.22 1.76 -25.12
CA ILE A 14 7.84 2.22 -23.80
C ILE A 14 8.99 3.04 -23.20
N VAL A 15 8.66 4.22 -22.69
CA VAL A 15 9.54 5.01 -21.85
C VAL A 15 8.94 5.06 -20.44
N VAL A 16 9.74 4.71 -19.43
CA VAL A 16 9.41 4.90 -18.01
C VAL A 16 10.23 6.07 -17.51
N ILE A 17 9.55 7.08 -16.98
CA ILE A 17 10.17 8.30 -16.47
C ILE A 17 10.03 8.34 -14.96
N GLU A 18 11.13 8.50 -14.26
CA GLU A 18 11.23 8.56 -12.81
C GLU A 18 11.99 9.83 -12.39
N ALA A 19 11.41 10.58 -11.47
CA ALA A 19 11.96 11.88 -11.07
C ALA A 19 13.29 11.78 -10.31
N ARG A 20 13.50 10.67 -9.61
CA ARG A 20 14.69 10.43 -8.76
C ARG A 20 15.34 9.10 -9.13
N GLU A 21 16.00 8.46 -8.16
CA GLU A 21 16.49 7.09 -8.33
C GLU A 21 15.31 6.12 -8.50
N PHE A 22 15.52 5.11 -9.31
CA PHE A 22 14.53 4.06 -9.47
C PHE A 22 14.14 3.44 -8.14
N CYS A 23 12.83 3.35 -7.86
CA CYS A 23 12.25 2.85 -6.62
C CYS A 23 12.54 3.69 -5.37
N SER A 24 13.03 4.91 -5.45
CA SER A 24 13.36 5.73 -4.27
C SER A 24 12.13 6.26 -3.51
N GLY A 25 10.95 6.22 -4.12
CA GLY A 25 9.68 6.62 -3.50
C GLY A 25 9.06 5.52 -2.63
N ALA A 26 7.73 5.55 -2.48
CA ALA A 26 6.98 4.64 -1.62
C ALA A 26 7.25 3.14 -1.89
N THR A 27 7.54 2.77 -3.14
CA THR A 27 7.86 1.39 -3.52
C THR A 27 9.11 0.86 -2.81
N GLY A 28 10.17 1.66 -2.71
CA GLY A 28 11.41 1.26 -2.02
C GLY A 28 11.39 1.47 -0.51
N ARG A 29 10.40 2.20 0.00
CA ARG A 29 10.33 2.66 1.40
C ARG A 29 9.28 1.95 2.24
N ASN A 30 8.36 1.18 1.64
CA ASN A 30 7.40 0.42 2.42
C ASN A 30 8.02 -0.83 3.04
N ALA A 31 7.46 -1.28 4.18
CA ALA A 31 7.96 -2.41 4.94
C ALA A 31 7.78 -3.78 4.25
N GLY A 32 7.16 -3.82 3.07
CA GLY A 32 6.96 -5.05 2.30
C GLY A 32 5.85 -5.95 2.81
N HIS A 33 4.95 -5.44 3.63
CA HIS A 33 3.79 -6.19 4.10
C HIS A 33 2.78 -6.36 2.96
N CYS A 34 2.65 -7.56 2.43
CA CYS A 34 1.66 -7.92 1.44
C CYS A 34 0.57 -8.76 2.13
N LYS A 35 -0.45 -8.06 2.59
CA LYS A 35 -1.52 -8.58 3.43
C LYS A 35 -2.87 -8.23 2.80
N PRO A 36 -3.61 -9.22 2.27
CA PRO A 36 -5.00 -8.97 1.87
C PRO A 36 -5.82 -8.65 3.13
N ASP A 37 -6.73 -7.70 3.01
CA ASP A 37 -7.46 -7.15 4.16
C ASP A 37 -8.50 -8.11 4.76
N ARG A 38 -8.87 -9.13 4.02
CA ARG A 38 -9.87 -10.15 4.38
C ARG A 38 -11.21 -9.52 4.76
N PHE A 39 -11.48 -9.34 6.05
CA PHE A 39 -12.75 -8.81 6.55
C PHE A 39 -12.63 -7.46 7.29
N ARG A 40 -11.43 -7.09 7.73
CA ARG A 40 -11.20 -5.98 8.68
C ARG A 40 -11.86 -4.66 8.27
N HIS A 41 -11.77 -4.26 7.01
CA HIS A 41 -12.41 -3.05 6.51
C HIS A 41 -13.76 -3.30 5.83
N PHE A 42 -14.34 -4.51 5.97
CA PHE A 42 -15.58 -4.84 5.30
C PHE A 42 -16.72 -3.89 5.67
N ALA A 43 -16.96 -3.66 6.97
CA ALA A 43 -18.02 -2.76 7.42
C ALA A 43 -17.86 -1.33 6.88
N LYS A 44 -16.62 -0.83 6.79
CA LYS A 44 -16.34 0.49 6.20
C LYS A 44 -16.69 0.52 4.71
N PHE A 45 -16.24 -0.47 3.94
CA PHE A 45 -16.51 -0.53 2.51
C PHE A 45 -17.98 -0.85 2.22
N GLU A 46 -18.62 -1.66 3.04
CA GLU A 46 -20.05 -1.95 2.93
C GLU A 46 -20.90 -0.69 3.13
N ALA A 47 -20.60 0.11 4.16
CA ALA A 47 -21.28 1.37 4.42
C ALA A 47 -21.08 2.39 3.29
N GLN A 48 -19.92 2.36 2.62
CA GLN A 48 -19.57 3.34 1.59
C GLN A 48 -20.01 2.92 0.19
N PHE A 49 -19.93 1.62 -0.14
CA PHE A 49 -20.08 1.13 -1.51
C PHE A 49 -21.11 -0.02 -1.64
N GLY A 50 -21.69 -0.46 -0.53
CA GLY A 50 -22.55 -1.65 -0.48
C GLY A 50 -21.77 -2.96 -0.38
N ALA A 51 -22.46 -4.00 0.07
CA ALA A 51 -21.88 -5.32 0.39
C ALA A 51 -21.18 -5.97 -0.83
N GLU A 52 -21.79 -5.89 -2.01
CA GLU A 52 -21.23 -6.47 -3.24
C GLU A 52 -19.85 -5.90 -3.55
N GLN A 53 -19.71 -4.58 -3.55
CA GLN A 53 -18.42 -3.92 -3.84
C GLN A 53 -17.40 -4.14 -2.74
N ALA A 54 -17.82 -4.16 -1.48
CA ALA A 54 -16.94 -4.51 -0.36
C ALA A 54 -16.36 -5.92 -0.52
N LEU A 55 -17.16 -6.91 -0.92
CA LEU A 55 -16.69 -8.26 -1.23
C LEU A 55 -15.73 -8.29 -2.42
N LYS A 56 -16.04 -7.58 -3.52
CA LYS A 56 -15.16 -7.48 -4.68
C LYS A 56 -13.79 -6.88 -4.34
N ILE A 57 -13.75 -5.86 -3.47
CA ILE A 57 -12.49 -5.25 -3.00
C ILE A 57 -11.63 -6.31 -2.31
N GLN A 58 -12.19 -7.06 -1.38
CA GLN A 58 -11.46 -8.07 -0.62
C GLN A 58 -11.02 -9.26 -1.48
N GLN A 59 -11.86 -9.69 -2.42
CA GLN A 59 -11.49 -10.71 -3.41
C GLN A 59 -10.36 -10.24 -4.32
N SER A 60 -10.39 -8.99 -4.76
CA SER A 60 -9.32 -8.40 -5.57
C SER A 60 -8.00 -8.30 -4.82
N GLU A 61 -8.02 -7.98 -3.51
CA GLU A 61 -6.82 -7.97 -2.68
C GLU A 61 -6.25 -9.38 -2.47
N GLN A 62 -7.11 -10.37 -2.27
CA GLN A 62 -6.71 -11.78 -2.19
C GLN A 62 -6.05 -12.24 -3.49
N ALA A 63 -6.69 -11.96 -4.63
CA ALA A 63 -6.16 -12.31 -5.96
C ALA A 63 -4.83 -11.59 -6.26
N SER A 64 -4.68 -10.35 -5.80
CA SER A 64 -3.43 -9.59 -5.94
C SER A 64 -2.30 -10.24 -5.15
N TRP A 65 -2.56 -10.66 -3.91
CA TRP A 65 -1.56 -11.37 -3.09
C TRP A 65 -1.17 -12.72 -3.72
N GLU A 66 -2.14 -13.51 -4.17
CA GLU A 66 -1.89 -14.78 -4.84
C GLU A 66 -1.06 -14.59 -6.12
N GLY A 67 -1.41 -13.58 -6.92
CA GLY A 67 -0.68 -13.22 -8.13
C GLY A 67 0.76 -12.78 -7.85
N LEU A 68 1.00 -12.03 -6.78
CA LEU A 68 2.34 -11.63 -6.34
C LEU A 68 3.17 -12.84 -5.93
N VAL A 69 2.63 -13.69 -5.05
CA VAL A 69 3.33 -14.89 -4.55
C VAL A 69 3.67 -15.82 -5.71
N LYS A 70 2.69 -16.10 -6.58
CA LYS A 70 2.88 -16.91 -7.77
C LYS A 70 3.98 -16.34 -8.66
N TYR A 71 3.95 -15.05 -8.96
CA TYR A 71 4.97 -14.40 -9.80
C TYR A 71 6.37 -14.56 -9.22
N VAL A 72 6.53 -14.32 -7.92
CA VAL A 72 7.84 -14.42 -7.25
C VAL A 72 8.38 -15.85 -7.30
N GLN A 73 7.52 -16.83 -7.03
CA GLN A 73 7.90 -18.25 -7.03
C GLN A 73 8.24 -18.76 -8.44
N GLU A 74 7.40 -18.49 -9.43
CA GLU A 74 7.58 -18.95 -10.82
C GLU A 74 8.82 -18.34 -11.49
N ASN A 75 9.19 -17.12 -11.11
CA ASN A 75 10.35 -16.42 -11.68
C ASN A 75 11.60 -16.48 -10.80
N GLY A 76 11.57 -17.19 -9.68
CA GLY A 76 12.71 -17.34 -8.78
C GLY A 76 13.23 -15.98 -8.25
N VAL A 77 12.34 -15.02 -7.95
CA VAL A 77 12.74 -13.66 -7.59
C VAL A 77 13.36 -13.63 -6.20
N GLY A 78 14.62 -13.25 -6.11
CA GLY A 78 15.35 -13.10 -4.84
C GLY A 78 14.95 -11.83 -4.08
N CYS A 79 13.72 -11.76 -3.60
CA CYS A 79 13.18 -10.58 -2.90
C CYS A 79 12.85 -10.83 -1.42
N ASP A 80 13.47 -11.85 -0.81
CA ASP A 80 13.26 -12.24 0.59
C ASP A 80 11.78 -12.52 0.89
N LEU A 81 11.09 -13.21 -0.02
CA LEU A 81 9.68 -13.55 0.15
C LEU A 81 9.51 -14.53 1.30
N TRP A 82 8.83 -14.08 2.35
CA TRP A 82 8.29 -14.94 3.40
C TRP A 82 6.79 -15.12 3.20
N ILE A 83 6.31 -16.34 3.33
CA ILE A 83 4.89 -16.70 3.28
C ILE A 83 4.54 -17.34 4.62
N GLY A 84 3.53 -16.82 5.28
CA GLY A 84 3.05 -17.31 6.57
C GLY A 84 1.70 -16.71 6.92
N GLU A 85 1.43 -16.51 8.21
CA GLU A 85 0.20 -15.91 8.69
C GLU A 85 0.42 -14.47 9.15
N THR A 86 -0.56 -13.62 8.87
CA THR A 86 -0.71 -12.34 9.57
C THR A 86 -1.70 -12.50 10.70
N LEU A 87 -1.49 -11.78 11.78
CA LEU A 87 -2.35 -11.78 12.97
C LEU A 87 -3.00 -10.40 13.12
N ASP A 88 -4.33 -10.32 13.08
CA ASP A 88 -5.03 -9.13 13.57
C ASP A 88 -5.40 -9.35 15.04
N VAL A 89 -4.93 -8.44 15.90
CA VAL A 89 -4.99 -8.59 17.34
C VAL A 89 -5.64 -7.35 17.97
N PRO A 90 -6.94 -7.38 18.30
CA PRO A 90 -7.58 -6.32 19.10
C PRO A 90 -7.06 -6.31 20.54
N LEU A 91 -6.78 -5.11 21.08
CA LEU A 91 -6.22 -4.93 22.43
C LEU A 91 -7.24 -4.61 23.51
N ASP A 92 -8.44 -4.23 23.15
CA ASP A 92 -9.52 -3.96 24.09
C ASP A 92 -10.83 -4.67 23.68
N ASP A 93 -11.75 -4.77 24.62
CA ASP A 93 -12.99 -5.55 24.46
C ASP A 93 -13.94 -4.90 23.42
N GLU A 94 -13.92 -3.58 23.27
CA GLU A 94 -14.73 -2.85 22.31
C GLU A 94 -14.24 -3.15 20.87
N VAL A 95 -12.93 -3.07 20.65
CA VAL A 95 -12.30 -3.38 19.36
C VAL A 95 -12.45 -4.86 19.01
N ALA A 96 -12.36 -5.76 19.99
CA ALA A 96 -12.60 -7.19 19.78
C ALA A 96 -14.03 -7.46 19.34
N LYS A 97 -15.01 -6.84 19.99
CA LYS A 97 -16.42 -6.93 19.61
C LYS A 97 -16.67 -6.39 18.21
N LEU A 98 -16.11 -5.24 17.88
CA LEU A 98 -16.22 -4.64 16.54
C LEU A 98 -15.62 -5.56 15.45
N ALA A 99 -14.48 -6.19 15.74
CA ALA A 99 -13.84 -7.13 14.82
C ALA A 99 -14.72 -8.37 14.59
N GLU A 100 -15.33 -8.90 15.65
CA GLU A 100 -16.27 -10.03 15.57
C GLU A 100 -17.53 -9.66 14.77
N GLU A 101 -18.15 -8.52 15.06
CA GLU A 101 -19.31 -8.00 14.32
C GLU A 101 -18.99 -7.82 12.84
N THR A 102 -17.82 -7.24 12.52
CA THR A 102 -17.36 -7.04 11.15
C THR A 102 -17.16 -8.39 10.44
N LEU A 103 -16.58 -9.38 11.10
CA LEU A 103 -16.44 -10.73 10.55
C LEU A 103 -17.81 -11.39 10.29
N ASN A 104 -18.75 -11.22 11.21
CA ASN A 104 -20.11 -11.77 11.06
C ASN A 104 -20.85 -11.10 9.89
N ASN A 105 -20.75 -9.76 9.76
CA ASN A 105 -21.31 -9.04 8.63
C ASN A 105 -20.71 -9.51 7.29
N PHE A 106 -19.38 -9.69 7.26
CA PHE A 106 -18.68 -10.24 6.10
C PHE A 106 -19.21 -11.63 5.70
N LYS A 107 -19.38 -12.54 6.68
CA LYS A 107 -19.95 -13.88 6.44
C LYS A 107 -21.39 -13.81 5.92
N ASN A 108 -22.21 -12.98 6.56
CA ASN A 108 -23.63 -12.82 6.19
C ASN A 108 -23.80 -12.25 4.79
N ALA A 109 -22.87 -11.40 4.34
CA ALA A 109 -22.83 -10.89 2.97
C ALA A 109 -22.33 -11.92 1.94
N GLY A 110 -21.95 -13.13 2.35
CA GLY A 110 -21.41 -14.16 1.46
C GLY A 110 -19.90 -14.17 1.32
N GLY A 111 -19.19 -13.49 2.24
CA GLY A 111 -17.74 -13.45 2.24
C GLY A 111 -17.11 -14.81 2.55
N VAL A 112 -16.07 -15.17 1.79
CA VAL A 112 -15.37 -16.44 1.94
C VAL A 112 -14.28 -16.32 3.01
N VAL A 113 -14.49 -16.96 4.15
CA VAL A 113 -13.51 -16.96 5.26
C VAL A 113 -12.25 -17.78 4.95
N GLY A 114 -12.38 -18.87 4.16
CA GLY A 114 -11.24 -19.71 3.77
C GLY A 114 -10.41 -20.19 4.96
N ASN A 115 -9.09 -19.92 4.91
CA ASN A 115 -8.14 -20.32 5.93
C ASN A 115 -8.05 -19.32 7.11
N LEU A 116 -9.07 -18.52 7.36
CA LEU A 116 -9.12 -17.64 8.52
C LEU A 116 -9.29 -18.47 9.79
N ARG A 117 -8.35 -18.35 10.74
CA ARG A 117 -8.47 -18.90 12.10
C ARG A 117 -8.91 -17.78 13.05
N VAL A 118 -9.85 -18.10 13.92
CA VAL A 118 -10.36 -17.16 14.93
C VAL A 118 -10.06 -17.74 16.31
N ILE A 119 -9.42 -16.96 17.16
CA ILE A 119 -9.04 -17.30 18.53
C ILE A 119 -9.68 -16.23 19.43
N ASN A 120 -10.78 -16.59 20.07
CA ASN A 120 -11.55 -15.68 20.93
C ASN A 120 -11.15 -15.75 22.42
N ASP A 121 -10.43 -16.80 22.82
CA ASP A 121 -9.90 -16.86 24.17
C ASP A 121 -8.71 -15.91 24.32
N PRO A 122 -8.77 -14.92 25.25
CA PRO A 122 -7.70 -13.93 25.40
C PRO A 122 -6.36 -14.53 25.81
N VAL A 123 -6.37 -15.61 26.59
CA VAL A 123 -5.12 -16.27 27.03
C VAL A 123 -4.46 -16.98 25.84
N GLU A 124 -5.23 -17.69 25.03
CA GLU A 124 -4.74 -18.31 23.81
C GLU A 124 -4.29 -17.26 22.80
N ALA A 125 -5.07 -16.18 22.62
CA ALA A 125 -4.73 -15.06 21.73
C ALA A 125 -3.39 -14.40 22.14
N ALA A 126 -3.19 -14.15 23.43
CA ALA A 126 -1.93 -13.63 23.96
C ALA A 126 -0.75 -14.58 23.74
N ASN A 127 -0.96 -15.87 23.91
CA ASN A 127 0.09 -16.88 23.69
C ASN A 127 0.48 -16.98 22.20
N VAL A 128 -0.51 -17.01 21.30
CA VAL A 128 -0.27 -17.12 19.84
C VAL A 128 0.35 -15.85 19.29
N SER A 129 -0.15 -14.68 19.67
CA SER A 129 0.34 -13.39 19.20
C SER A 129 1.60 -12.91 19.90
N ARG A 130 1.87 -13.41 21.11
CA ARG A 130 2.88 -12.89 22.06
C ARG A 130 2.58 -11.45 22.52
N ILE A 131 1.36 -10.98 22.38
CA ILE A 131 0.91 -9.65 22.80
C ILE A 131 0.11 -9.78 24.09
N LYS A 132 0.56 -9.08 25.15
CA LYS A 132 0.03 -9.20 26.53
C LYS A 132 -1.44 -8.86 26.63
N SER A 133 -1.86 -7.77 25.97
CA SER A 133 -3.24 -7.24 26.06
C SER A 133 -4.20 -7.81 25.00
N ALA A 134 -3.80 -8.87 24.28
CA ALA A 134 -4.62 -9.47 23.25
C ALA A 134 -5.98 -9.95 23.80
N LYS A 135 -7.08 -9.51 23.17
CA LYS A 135 -8.47 -9.92 23.51
C LYS A 135 -8.98 -11.03 22.60
N ALA A 136 -8.52 -11.03 21.38
CA ALA A 136 -8.76 -12.05 20.36
C ALA A 136 -7.60 -12.05 19.37
N CYS A 137 -7.55 -13.06 18.49
CA CYS A 137 -6.58 -13.11 17.39
C CYS A 137 -7.25 -13.71 16.15
N TYR A 138 -7.13 -13.00 15.04
CA TYR A 138 -7.58 -13.44 13.73
C TYR A 138 -6.36 -13.67 12.86
N ALA A 139 -6.18 -14.90 12.36
CA ALA A 139 -5.00 -15.29 11.60
C ALA A 139 -5.37 -15.77 10.19
N TRP A 140 -4.66 -15.27 9.18
CA TRP A 140 -4.83 -15.73 7.79
C TRP A 140 -3.54 -15.60 6.98
N PRO A 141 -3.44 -16.30 5.82
CA PRO A 141 -2.25 -16.25 4.99
C PRO A 141 -1.91 -14.84 4.49
N ALA A 142 -0.64 -14.48 4.62
CA ALA A 142 -0.06 -13.24 4.10
C ALA A 142 1.43 -13.46 3.78
N SER A 143 2.08 -12.43 3.27
CA SER A 143 3.51 -12.48 2.99
C SER A 143 4.21 -11.16 3.31
N THR A 144 5.52 -11.24 3.44
CA THR A 144 6.41 -10.11 3.50
C THR A 144 7.56 -10.29 2.50
N LEU A 145 8.06 -9.18 1.98
CA LEU A 145 9.18 -9.22 1.03
C LEU A 145 9.91 -7.87 0.99
N GLN A 146 10.97 -7.77 0.21
CA GLN A 146 11.59 -6.49 -0.13
C GLN A 146 11.04 -5.95 -1.45
N PRO A 147 10.13 -4.96 -1.43
CA PRO A 147 9.42 -4.50 -2.64
C PRO A 147 10.35 -3.94 -3.71
N TRP A 148 11.41 -3.23 -3.29
CA TRP A 148 12.37 -2.69 -4.25
C TRP A 148 13.11 -3.80 -5.02
N LYS A 149 13.44 -4.94 -4.39
CA LYS A 149 14.06 -6.09 -5.07
C LYS A 149 13.12 -6.70 -6.10
N LEU A 150 11.84 -6.87 -5.74
CA LEU A 150 10.82 -7.34 -6.67
C LEU A 150 10.66 -6.39 -7.86
N THR A 151 10.55 -5.09 -7.59
CA THR A 151 10.35 -4.09 -8.64
C THR A 151 11.60 -3.95 -9.51
N ALA A 152 12.80 -4.04 -8.92
CA ALA A 152 14.05 -4.04 -9.67
C ALA A 152 14.18 -5.28 -10.59
N HIS A 153 13.75 -6.45 -10.11
CA HIS A 153 13.70 -7.65 -10.96
C HIS A 153 12.77 -7.46 -12.16
N ILE A 154 11.54 -6.97 -11.92
CA ILE A 154 10.57 -6.69 -13.00
C ILE A 154 11.13 -5.66 -13.99
N MET A 155 11.73 -4.57 -13.48
CA MET A 155 12.29 -3.53 -14.35
C MET A 155 13.49 -4.04 -15.14
N ARG A 156 14.37 -4.84 -14.55
CA ARG A 156 15.51 -5.45 -15.28
C ARG A 156 15.00 -6.29 -16.45
N ASN A 157 13.96 -7.09 -16.24
CA ASN A 157 13.34 -7.87 -17.31
C ASN A 157 12.71 -6.97 -18.39
N ASN A 158 12.08 -5.86 -18.00
CA ASN A 158 11.53 -4.88 -18.94
C ASN A 158 12.63 -4.20 -19.76
N LEU A 159 13.76 -3.82 -19.14
CA LEU A 159 14.93 -3.26 -19.84
C LEU A 159 15.51 -4.23 -20.87
N ASN A 160 15.62 -5.50 -20.50
CA ASN A 160 16.07 -6.55 -21.44
C ASN A 160 15.13 -6.74 -22.64
N GLN A 161 13.87 -6.31 -22.53
CA GLN A 161 12.86 -6.33 -23.59
C GLN A 161 12.72 -4.96 -24.28
N GLY A 162 13.65 -4.02 -24.04
CA GLY A 162 13.72 -2.74 -24.75
C GLY A 162 12.93 -1.58 -24.13
N VAL A 163 12.43 -1.70 -22.91
CA VAL A 163 11.90 -0.53 -22.18
C VAL A 163 13.02 0.47 -21.95
N ASN A 164 12.75 1.74 -22.21
CA ASN A 164 13.66 2.84 -21.92
C ASN A 164 13.31 3.41 -20.53
N LEU A 165 14.22 3.31 -19.56
CA LEU A 165 14.07 3.90 -18.22
C LEU A 165 14.91 5.17 -18.12
N GLN A 166 14.26 6.29 -17.82
CA GLN A 166 14.90 7.58 -17.57
C GLN A 166 14.69 7.97 -16.10
N THR A 167 15.72 7.80 -15.30
CA THR A 167 15.79 8.27 -13.92
C THR A 167 16.28 9.71 -13.86
N TYR A 168 16.13 10.38 -12.70
CA TYR A 168 16.48 11.79 -12.53
C TYR A 168 15.88 12.68 -13.63
N THR A 169 14.61 12.39 -13.99
CA THR A 169 13.90 13.06 -15.06
C THR A 169 12.49 13.41 -14.57
N THR A 170 12.37 14.63 -14.07
CA THR A 170 11.11 15.09 -13.46
C THR A 170 10.11 15.50 -14.54
N VAL A 171 8.96 14.85 -14.60
CA VAL A 171 7.84 15.31 -15.42
C VAL A 171 7.22 16.54 -14.77
N ARG A 172 7.10 17.63 -15.56
CA ARG A 172 6.53 18.89 -15.11
C ARG A 172 5.06 19.04 -15.50
N LEU A 173 4.71 18.66 -16.69
CA LEU A 173 3.34 18.68 -17.21
C LEU A 173 3.21 17.81 -18.47
N VAL A 174 1.98 17.54 -18.85
CA VAL A 174 1.61 16.88 -20.12
C VAL A 174 0.69 17.81 -20.89
N THR A 175 1.01 18.07 -22.16
CA THR A 175 0.20 18.92 -23.05
C THR A 175 -0.22 18.18 -24.30
N GLU A 176 -1.30 18.63 -24.94
CA GLU A 176 -1.66 18.16 -26.25
C GLU A 176 -0.70 18.69 -27.32
N SER A 177 -0.31 17.84 -28.24
CA SER A 177 0.57 18.22 -29.36
C SER A 177 -0.22 19.05 -30.40
N LYS A 178 0.29 20.23 -30.75
CA LYS A 178 -0.38 21.13 -31.70
C LYS A 178 -0.04 20.84 -33.18
N SER A 179 1.03 20.08 -33.43
CA SER A 179 1.58 19.97 -34.81
C SER A 179 2.31 18.65 -35.10
N GLY A 180 2.20 17.64 -34.27
CA GLY A 180 2.95 16.39 -34.40
C GLY A 180 2.12 15.20 -34.84
N SER A 181 2.79 14.11 -35.21
CA SER A 181 2.17 12.80 -35.48
C SER A 181 1.76 12.08 -34.15
N ARG A 182 2.12 12.62 -33.02
CA ARG A 182 1.82 12.10 -31.69
C ARG A 182 0.86 13.03 -30.98
N LYS A 183 0.01 12.46 -30.10
CA LYS A 183 -1.08 13.20 -29.46
C LYS A 183 -0.63 14.03 -28.25
N TRP A 184 0.32 13.53 -27.49
CA TRP A 184 0.74 14.14 -26.23
C TRP A 184 2.23 14.48 -26.21
N ILE A 185 2.59 15.55 -25.52
CA ILE A 185 3.96 15.94 -25.20
C ILE A 185 4.12 15.89 -23.67
N VAL A 186 5.03 15.04 -23.20
CA VAL A 186 5.46 14.99 -21.80
C VAL A 186 6.67 15.89 -21.64
N HIS A 187 6.51 16.98 -20.88
CA HIS A 187 7.58 17.95 -20.63
C HIS A 187 8.33 17.55 -19.38
N THR A 188 9.64 17.46 -19.47
CA THR A 188 10.54 17.14 -18.37
C THR A 188 11.63 18.21 -18.21
N ASP A 189 12.36 18.17 -17.10
CA ASP A 189 13.54 19.02 -16.89
C ASP A 189 14.74 18.67 -17.78
N ARG A 190 14.66 17.55 -18.52
CA ARG A 190 15.71 17.08 -19.46
C ARG A 190 15.30 17.08 -20.91
N GLY A 191 14.10 17.55 -21.24
CA GLY A 191 13.59 17.60 -22.59
C GLY A 191 12.14 17.11 -22.68
N GLU A 192 11.69 16.83 -23.88
CA GLU A 192 10.29 16.49 -24.20
C GLU A 192 10.16 15.09 -24.81
N VAL A 193 9.08 14.40 -24.49
CA VAL A 193 8.74 13.10 -25.07
C VAL A 193 7.39 13.19 -25.75
N ALA A 194 7.37 13.04 -27.07
CA ALA A 194 6.13 12.94 -27.85
C ALA A 194 5.62 11.48 -27.82
N CYS A 195 4.35 11.29 -27.45
CA CYS A 195 3.73 9.97 -27.34
C CYS A 195 2.23 10.01 -27.65
N ASP A 196 1.66 8.83 -27.91
CA ASP A 196 0.21 8.68 -28.11
C ASP A 196 -0.51 8.33 -26.82
N THR A 197 0.22 7.74 -25.87
CA THR A 197 -0.34 7.25 -24.61
C THR A 197 0.52 7.69 -23.44
N VAL A 198 -0.13 8.18 -22.39
CA VAL A 198 0.48 8.52 -21.10
C VAL A 198 -0.18 7.69 -20.01
N VAL A 199 0.62 7.11 -19.10
CA VAL A 199 0.11 6.40 -17.92
C VAL A 199 0.64 7.05 -16.67
N TYR A 200 -0.25 7.62 -15.88
CA TYR A 200 0.07 8.16 -14.57
C TYR A 200 0.10 7.04 -13.53
N ALA A 201 1.29 6.61 -13.17
CA ALA A 201 1.54 5.61 -12.12
C ALA A 201 2.35 6.20 -10.96
N SER A 202 2.33 7.52 -10.80
CA SER A 202 3.08 8.31 -9.83
C SER A 202 2.43 8.33 -8.43
N ASN A 203 1.30 7.66 -8.24
CA ASN A 203 0.56 7.51 -6.98
C ASN A 203 0.38 8.85 -6.24
N ALA A 204 1.10 9.10 -5.15
CA ALA A 204 1.00 10.31 -4.34
C ALA A 204 1.28 11.61 -5.13
N TYR A 205 2.15 11.54 -6.13
CA TYR A 205 2.58 12.71 -6.91
C TYR A 205 1.74 12.94 -8.19
N THR A 206 0.68 12.17 -8.40
CA THR A 206 -0.15 12.29 -9.61
C THR A 206 -0.74 13.68 -9.76
N ALA A 207 -1.25 14.28 -8.67
CA ALA A 207 -1.84 15.62 -8.69
C ALA A 207 -0.84 16.76 -9.02
N ALA A 208 0.46 16.51 -8.85
CA ALA A 208 1.50 17.49 -9.23
C ALA A 208 1.74 17.53 -10.75
N ILE A 209 1.44 16.42 -11.46
CA ILE A 209 1.63 16.29 -12.90
C ILE A 209 0.30 16.51 -13.64
N GLU A 210 -0.79 16.02 -13.06
CA GLU A 210 -2.15 16.13 -13.57
C GLU A 210 -3.05 16.82 -12.53
N PRO A 211 -3.20 18.14 -12.62
CA PRO A 211 -3.89 18.95 -11.60
C PRO A 211 -5.36 18.61 -11.37
N SER A 212 -6.02 17.92 -12.31
CA SER A 212 -7.42 17.48 -12.14
C SER A 212 -7.62 16.51 -10.97
N PHE A 213 -6.53 15.92 -10.45
CA PHE A 213 -6.54 15.05 -9.26
C PHE A 213 -6.17 15.76 -7.94
N LYS A 214 -6.02 17.09 -7.97
CA LYS A 214 -5.78 17.88 -6.75
C LYS A 214 -6.99 17.76 -5.81
N GLY A 215 -6.73 17.40 -4.54
CA GLY A 215 -7.77 17.10 -3.55
C GLY A 215 -8.40 15.71 -3.67
N ILE A 216 -8.19 14.99 -4.79
CA ILE A 216 -8.66 13.62 -5.01
C ILE A 216 -7.59 12.61 -4.58
N ILE A 217 -6.32 12.86 -4.93
CA ILE A 217 -5.18 12.11 -4.43
C ILE A 217 -4.33 13.06 -3.59
N THR A 218 -4.24 12.77 -2.29
CA THR A 218 -3.48 13.58 -1.34
C THR A 218 -2.22 12.84 -0.91
N PRO A 219 -1.03 13.46 -1.05
CA PRO A 219 0.20 12.91 -0.51
C PRO A 219 0.23 13.03 1.01
N LYS A 220 0.78 12.00 1.68
CA LYS A 220 0.92 11.98 3.14
C LYS A 220 2.19 11.24 3.54
N PRO A 221 3.10 11.82 4.35
CA PRO A 221 4.26 11.14 4.90
C PRO A 221 3.81 10.03 5.85
N HIS A 222 4.43 8.88 5.75
CA HIS A 222 4.17 7.74 6.62
C HIS A 222 5.48 7.13 7.07
N MET A 223 5.63 6.95 8.39
CA MET A 223 6.87 6.48 9.01
C MET A 223 6.93 4.96 9.08
N CYS A 224 8.12 4.44 8.88
CA CYS A 224 8.48 3.07 9.20
C CYS A 224 9.65 3.10 10.19
N ASN A 225 9.54 2.33 11.27
CA ASN A 225 10.54 2.24 12.32
C ASN A 225 11.16 0.84 12.30
N LYS A 226 12.47 0.76 12.24
CA LYS A 226 13.22 -0.49 12.27
C LYS A 226 13.75 -0.76 13.68
N PHE A 227 13.55 -1.99 14.13
CA PHE A 227 14.09 -2.50 15.38
C PHE A 227 14.96 -3.73 15.09
N VAL A 228 16.07 -3.84 15.79
CA VAL A 228 16.80 -5.07 15.97
C VAL A 228 16.24 -5.72 17.25
N PRO A 229 15.52 -6.84 17.16
CA PRO A 229 14.87 -7.43 18.33
C PRO A 229 15.91 -7.91 19.33
N PRO A 230 15.58 -7.94 20.64
CA PRO A 230 16.46 -8.50 21.67
C PRO A 230 16.66 -10.01 21.45
N ARG A 231 17.72 -10.59 22.01
CA ARG A 231 18.08 -12.02 21.86
C ARG A 231 16.97 -12.97 22.26
N THR A 232 16.07 -12.55 23.16
CA THR A 232 14.86 -13.27 23.52
C THR A 232 13.85 -13.42 22.39
N PHE A 233 14.04 -12.68 21.27
CA PHE A 233 13.25 -12.72 20.05
C PHE A 233 14.07 -13.16 18.83
N SER A 234 15.15 -13.90 19.02
CA SER A 234 15.98 -14.39 17.91
C SER A 234 15.93 -15.93 17.77
N GLY A 235 16.35 -16.43 16.63
CA GLY A 235 16.38 -17.87 16.30
C GLY A 235 14.98 -18.50 16.38
N SER A 236 14.83 -19.58 17.15
CA SER A 236 13.54 -20.25 17.32
C SER A 236 12.49 -19.42 18.05
N LYS A 237 12.94 -18.40 18.78
CA LYS A 237 12.09 -17.46 19.53
C LYS A 237 11.71 -16.21 18.73
N ALA A 238 12.17 -16.03 17.49
CA ALA A 238 11.82 -14.92 16.66
C ALA A 238 10.30 -14.84 16.42
N LEU A 239 9.81 -13.63 16.14
CA LEU A 239 8.44 -13.44 15.67
C LEU A 239 8.30 -14.11 14.30
N LYS A 240 7.32 -14.98 14.16
CA LYS A 240 7.10 -15.77 12.93
C LYS A 240 5.92 -15.30 12.10
N ASN A 241 5.14 -14.36 12.63
CA ASN A 241 3.93 -13.83 12.00
C ASN A 241 4.11 -12.33 11.74
N SER A 242 3.39 -11.78 10.77
CA SER A 242 3.19 -10.34 10.69
C SER A 242 1.92 -9.94 11.45
N TYR A 243 1.76 -8.65 11.78
CA TYR A 243 0.68 -8.21 12.65
C TYR A 243 -0.05 -6.99 12.12
N GLY A 244 -1.36 -6.94 12.40
CA GLY A 244 -2.15 -5.74 12.53
C GLY A 244 -2.67 -5.67 13.95
N VAL A 245 -2.07 -4.84 14.83
CA VAL A 245 -2.56 -4.69 16.19
C VAL A 245 -3.58 -3.59 16.22
N LEU A 246 -4.82 -3.94 16.54
CA LEU A 246 -5.97 -3.07 16.45
C LEU A 246 -6.17 -2.33 17.78
N LEU A 247 -6.18 -1.01 17.69
CA LEU A 247 -6.36 -0.11 18.82
C LEU A 247 -7.71 0.61 18.70
N SER A 248 -8.17 1.19 19.82
CA SER A 248 -9.33 2.08 19.82
C SER A 248 -9.17 3.23 18.82
N ASN A 249 -10.28 3.85 18.42
CA ASN A 249 -10.34 4.96 17.45
C ASN A 249 -9.75 4.63 16.07
N GLY A 250 -9.75 3.34 15.66
CA GLY A 250 -9.24 2.89 14.38
C GLY A 250 -7.73 3.08 14.21
N ALA A 251 -6.98 3.19 15.30
CA ALA A 251 -5.52 3.17 15.25
C ALA A 251 -5.00 1.74 15.04
N LEU A 252 -3.81 1.63 14.45
CA LEU A 252 -3.25 0.35 14.06
C LEU A 252 -1.73 0.37 14.19
N HIS A 253 -1.14 -0.62 14.85
CA HIS A 253 0.26 -0.97 14.60
C HIS A 253 0.33 -2.04 13.50
N SER A 254 1.03 -1.74 12.41
CA SER A 254 1.43 -2.72 11.41
C SER A 254 2.85 -3.17 11.73
N ILE A 255 3.02 -4.45 12.08
CA ILE A 255 4.31 -4.98 12.51
C ILE A 255 4.74 -6.10 11.56
N ASN A 256 5.94 -5.96 11.04
CA ASN A 256 6.44 -6.79 9.98
C ASN A 256 7.84 -7.34 10.30
N PRO A 257 7.92 -8.52 10.94
CA PRO A 257 9.19 -9.20 11.14
C PRO A 257 9.77 -9.68 9.81
N ARG A 258 11.06 -9.45 9.61
CA ARG A 258 11.78 -9.93 8.44
C ARG A 258 12.31 -11.34 8.68
N CYS A 259 11.40 -12.30 8.68
CA CYS A 259 11.67 -13.70 9.02
C CYS A 259 12.70 -14.34 8.07
N ILE A 260 12.78 -13.85 6.83
CA ILE A 260 13.82 -14.19 5.85
C ILE A 260 14.63 -12.92 5.59
N GLY A 261 15.88 -12.88 6.01
CA GLY A 261 16.76 -11.73 5.87
C GLY A 261 17.53 -11.42 7.14
N ASP A 262 17.48 -10.16 7.58
CA ASP A 262 18.26 -9.65 8.72
C ASP A 262 17.62 -9.85 10.10
N GLY A 263 16.40 -10.40 10.17
CA GLY A 263 15.68 -10.62 11.43
C GLY A 263 15.12 -9.35 12.07
N ALA A 264 15.30 -8.18 11.45
CA ALA A 264 14.74 -6.94 11.94
C ALA A 264 13.21 -6.95 11.96
N VAL A 265 12.61 -6.12 12.82
CA VAL A 265 11.16 -5.96 12.92
C VAL A 265 10.80 -4.53 12.53
N MET A 266 9.92 -4.38 11.55
CA MET A 266 9.43 -3.10 11.09
C MET A 266 8.12 -2.74 11.79
N PHE A 267 8.05 -1.53 12.34
CA PHE A 267 6.86 -0.98 12.98
C PHE A 267 6.36 0.22 12.19
N GLY A 268 5.09 0.20 11.81
CA GLY A 268 4.39 1.26 11.11
C GLY A 268 2.91 1.27 11.45
N GLY A 269 2.07 1.63 10.48
CA GLY A 269 0.62 1.70 10.65
C GLY A 269 0.15 3.07 11.17
N SER A 270 -1.17 3.26 11.23
CA SER A 270 -1.81 4.48 11.73
C SER A 270 -1.85 4.51 13.26
N ASN A 271 -0.73 4.19 13.91
CA ASN A 271 -0.59 4.23 15.36
C ASN A 271 -0.71 5.67 15.90
N PRO A 272 -0.86 5.87 17.22
CA PRO A 272 -1.05 7.21 17.79
C PRO A 272 0.05 8.21 17.44
N GLY A 273 1.31 7.79 17.35
CA GLY A 273 2.42 8.65 16.94
C GLY A 273 2.31 9.08 15.48
N GLN A 274 1.91 8.17 14.58
CA GLN A 274 1.64 8.51 13.19
C GLN A 274 0.46 9.48 13.07
N LYS A 275 -0.62 9.28 13.84
CA LYS A 275 -1.75 10.21 13.87
C LYS A 275 -1.35 11.61 14.36
N ALA A 276 -0.43 11.69 15.32
CA ALA A 276 0.12 12.97 15.78
C ALA A 276 0.95 13.66 14.68
N LEU A 277 1.79 12.90 13.96
CA LEU A 277 2.51 13.41 12.78
C LEU A 277 1.55 13.85 11.69
N ASP A 278 0.51 13.08 11.42
CA ASP A 278 -0.52 13.40 10.44
C ASP A 278 -1.15 14.76 10.72
N LYS A 279 -1.54 15.01 11.98
CA LYS A 279 -2.08 16.29 12.42
C LYS A 279 -1.07 17.43 12.28
N TRP A 280 0.18 17.18 12.64
CA TRP A 280 1.24 18.18 12.48
C TRP A 280 1.44 18.55 10.99
N VAL A 281 1.41 17.57 10.07
CA VAL A 281 1.50 17.82 8.62
C VAL A 281 0.27 18.59 8.09
N GLU A 282 -0.93 18.37 8.65
CA GLU A 282 -2.11 19.15 8.29
C GLU A 282 -1.94 20.65 8.66
N GLU A 283 -1.24 20.92 9.77
CA GLU A 283 -0.88 22.29 10.20
C GLU A 283 0.34 22.85 9.42
N HIS A 284 1.15 21.99 8.77
CA HIS A 284 2.36 22.33 8.02
C HIS A 284 2.34 21.65 6.63
N PRO A 285 1.42 22.06 5.74
CA PRO A 285 1.15 21.36 4.47
C PRO A 285 2.34 21.34 3.48
N GLU A 286 3.34 22.23 3.66
CA GLU A 286 4.59 22.20 2.89
C GLU A 286 5.37 20.89 3.08
N HIS A 287 5.13 20.16 4.17
CA HIS A 287 5.74 18.88 4.48
C HIS A 287 4.98 17.65 3.97
N CYS A 288 3.84 17.81 3.29
CA CYS A 288 3.02 16.68 2.84
C CYS A 288 3.70 15.76 1.83
N ILE A 289 4.75 16.24 1.15
CA ILE A 289 5.59 15.47 0.21
C ILE A 289 7.02 15.28 0.69
N ASP A 290 7.30 15.60 1.95
CA ASP A 290 8.65 15.48 2.53
C ASP A 290 8.91 14.04 2.97
N ASP A 291 9.68 13.31 2.18
CA ASP A 291 10.13 11.95 2.50
C ASP A 291 11.56 11.91 3.07
N SER A 292 12.10 13.05 3.45
CA SER A 292 13.38 13.15 4.17
C SER A 292 13.24 12.93 5.68
N PHE A 293 12.01 12.87 6.20
CA PHE A 293 11.80 12.60 7.62
C PHE A 293 12.47 11.31 8.05
N ALA A 294 13.31 11.44 9.05
CA ALA A 294 14.00 10.34 9.71
C ALA A 294 13.91 10.54 11.22
N SER A 295 13.67 9.46 11.95
CA SER A 295 13.68 9.45 13.42
C SER A 295 12.77 10.52 14.06
N ILE A 296 11.54 10.67 13.54
CA ILE A 296 10.53 11.54 14.14
C ILE A 296 10.13 10.97 15.50
N GLU A 297 10.56 11.65 16.58
CA GLU A 297 10.50 11.13 17.96
C GLU A 297 9.06 10.79 18.38
N MET A 298 8.07 11.60 18.02
CA MET A 298 6.67 11.31 18.37
C MET A 298 6.18 9.96 17.80
N VAL A 299 6.71 9.51 16.64
CA VAL A 299 6.35 8.22 16.05
C VAL A 299 7.24 7.09 16.58
N ALA A 300 8.55 7.33 16.65
CA ALA A 300 9.52 6.35 17.14
C ALA A 300 9.28 5.99 18.63
N LYS A 301 8.93 6.98 19.45
CA LYS A 301 8.58 6.79 20.86
C LYS A 301 7.40 5.82 21.01
N HIS A 302 6.30 6.06 20.29
CA HIS A 302 5.13 5.17 20.37
C HIS A 302 5.44 3.73 19.92
N ALA A 303 6.32 3.55 18.92
CA ALA A 303 6.73 2.22 18.50
C ALA A 303 7.56 1.51 19.58
N ARG A 304 8.47 2.24 20.27
CA ARG A 304 9.25 1.69 21.41
C ARG A 304 8.35 1.32 22.58
N GLU A 305 7.55 2.28 23.04
CA GLU A 305 6.62 2.07 24.16
C GLU A 305 5.67 0.90 23.93
N PHE A 306 5.17 0.75 22.70
CA PHE A 306 4.33 -0.37 22.32
C PHE A 306 5.10 -1.70 22.38
N ALA A 307 6.31 -1.77 21.83
CA ALA A 307 7.10 -3.00 21.82
C ALA A 307 7.45 -3.44 23.26
N ASP A 308 7.83 -2.49 24.10
CA ASP A 308 8.20 -2.73 25.51
C ASP A 308 6.98 -3.15 26.36
N ALA A 309 5.84 -2.50 26.16
CA ALA A 309 4.65 -2.77 26.94
C ALA A 309 3.97 -4.08 26.54
N GLU A 310 3.84 -4.34 25.23
CA GLU A 310 2.91 -5.34 24.72
C GLU A 310 3.56 -6.68 24.38
N PHE A 311 4.79 -6.72 23.86
CA PHE A 311 5.41 -8.02 23.59
C PHE A 311 5.96 -8.69 24.84
N HIS A 312 5.50 -9.92 25.11
CA HIS A 312 6.01 -10.73 26.21
C HIS A 312 7.52 -10.92 26.14
N GLY A 313 8.25 -10.38 27.11
CA GLY A 313 9.71 -10.52 27.22
C GLY A 313 10.50 -9.58 26.32
N TRP A 314 9.86 -8.54 25.74
CA TRP A 314 10.57 -7.51 24.97
C TRP A 314 11.11 -6.40 25.88
N GLY A 315 10.24 -5.71 26.63
CA GLY A 315 10.65 -4.62 27.52
C GLY A 315 11.43 -5.09 28.75
N GLU A 316 11.31 -6.36 29.12
CA GLU A 316 12.08 -6.97 30.22
C GLU A 316 13.45 -7.50 29.75
N ALA A 317 13.77 -7.37 28.46
CA ALA A 317 15.03 -7.89 27.93
C ALA A 317 16.20 -6.94 28.23
N ASP A 318 17.35 -7.52 28.55
CA ASP A 318 18.62 -6.82 28.52
C ASP A 318 19.05 -6.65 27.05
N PHE A 319 18.93 -5.43 26.55
CA PHE A 319 19.33 -5.12 25.17
C PHE A 319 20.86 -5.09 25.05
N GLY A 320 21.37 -5.93 24.18
CA GLY A 320 22.78 -5.93 23.82
C GLY A 320 23.15 -4.75 22.90
N PRO A 321 24.45 -4.55 22.64
CA PRO A 321 24.89 -3.54 21.67
C PRO A 321 24.24 -3.75 20.29
N GLY A 322 23.60 -2.69 19.74
CA GLY A 322 22.93 -2.71 18.46
C GLY A 322 21.54 -3.35 18.45
N GLU A 323 21.01 -3.76 19.59
CA GLU A 323 19.63 -4.19 19.76
C GLU A 323 18.71 -3.00 20.10
N GLY A 324 17.40 -3.15 19.90
CA GLY A 324 16.40 -2.12 20.14
C GLY A 324 16.08 -1.30 18.91
N PHE A 325 15.67 -0.05 19.10
CA PHE A 325 15.40 0.87 18.00
C PHE A 325 16.67 1.19 17.21
N ASP A 326 16.64 0.97 15.90
CA ASP A 326 17.77 1.20 15.02
C ASP A 326 17.63 2.58 14.31
N TYR A 327 16.66 2.71 13.42
CA TYR A 327 16.34 3.97 12.75
C TYR A 327 14.91 3.97 12.19
N SER A 328 14.47 5.14 11.77
CA SER A 328 13.20 5.27 11.04
C SER A 328 13.36 6.13 9.80
N TRP A 329 12.44 5.95 8.87
CA TRP A 329 12.36 6.71 7.63
C TRP A 329 10.91 6.94 7.23
N SER A 330 10.67 7.90 6.36
CA SER A 330 9.35 8.18 5.79
C SER A 330 9.25 7.73 4.33
N GLY A 331 8.03 7.51 3.91
CA GLY A 331 7.63 7.36 2.51
C GLY A 331 6.31 8.07 2.29
N ILE A 332 6.06 8.57 1.08
CA ILE A 332 4.84 9.30 0.79
C ILE A 332 3.77 8.35 0.26
N ILE A 333 2.70 8.17 1.00
CA ILE A 333 1.53 7.42 0.54
C ILE A 333 0.57 8.35 -0.23
N GLY A 334 -0.08 7.81 -1.27
CA GLY A 334 -1.14 8.50 -2.02
C GLY A 334 -2.50 8.08 -1.48
N LEU A 335 -3.13 8.97 -0.73
CA LEU A 335 -4.47 8.76 -0.20
C LEU A 335 -5.50 9.20 -1.25
N SER A 336 -6.35 8.29 -1.70
CA SER A 336 -7.54 8.64 -2.49
C SER A 336 -8.66 9.11 -1.57
N ALA A 337 -9.47 10.04 -2.03
CA ALA A 337 -10.52 10.65 -1.20
C ALA A 337 -11.56 9.63 -0.71
N ASP A 338 -11.83 8.58 -1.49
CA ASP A 338 -12.76 7.49 -1.15
C ASP A 338 -12.10 6.18 -0.69
N GLY A 339 -10.79 6.16 -0.47
CA GLY A 339 -10.07 5.01 0.10
C GLY A 339 -9.72 3.88 -0.87
N VAL A 340 -10.07 4.01 -2.16
CA VAL A 340 -9.82 3.00 -3.18
C VAL A 340 -9.09 3.59 -4.38
N PRO A 341 -8.31 2.78 -5.16
CA PRO A 341 -7.52 3.31 -6.28
C PRO A 341 -8.39 3.87 -7.41
N LEU A 342 -7.79 4.72 -8.22
CA LEU A 342 -8.37 5.25 -9.46
C LEU A 342 -7.68 4.56 -10.62
N ILE A 343 -8.46 3.84 -11.44
CA ILE A 343 -7.96 3.02 -12.56
C ILE A 343 -8.82 3.30 -13.79
N GLY A 344 -8.20 3.67 -14.90
CA GLY A 344 -8.90 3.89 -16.17
C GLY A 344 -8.32 5.01 -17.03
N GLU A 345 -8.99 5.30 -18.13
CA GLU A 345 -8.71 6.46 -18.96
C GLU A 345 -9.23 7.73 -18.29
N ILE A 346 -8.48 8.82 -18.38
CA ILE A 346 -8.90 10.09 -17.76
C ILE A 346 -10.01 10.73 -18.64
N PRO A 347 -11.20 10.98 -18.08
CA PRO A 347 -12.29 11.61 -18.80
C PRO A 347 -11.86 12.92 -19.47
N GLY A 348 -12.23 13.09 -20.75
CA GLY A 348 -11.85 14.23 -21.56
C GLY A 348 -10.40 14.24 -22.06
N LYS A 349 -9.57 13.24 -21.73
CA LYS A 349 -8.16 13.14 -22.13
C LYS A 349 -7.84 11.78 -22.79
N PRO A 350 -8.38 11.48 -23.98
CA PRO A 350 -8.20 10.17 -24.61
C PRO A 350 -6.72 9.84 -24.81
N GLY A 351 -6.30 8.64 -24.38
CA GLY A 351 -4.91 8.18 -24.39
C GLY A 351 -4.12 8.54 -23.12
N GLN A 352 -4.74 9.25 -22.17
CA GLN A 352 -4.16 9.43 -20.83
C GLN A 352 -4.85 8.50 -19.83
N TRP A 353 -4.06 7.69 -19.15
CA TRP A 353 -4.51 6.63 -18.25
C TRP A 353 -3.96 6.80 -16.85
N ILE A 354 -4.67 6.32 -15.84
CA ILE A 354 -4.22 6.38 -14.44
C ILE A 354 -4.30 5.02 -13.77
N CYS A 355 -3.31 4.73 -12.93
CA CYS A 355 -3.32 3.65 -11.93
C CYS A 355 -2.62 4.19 -10.68
N ALA A 356 -3.39 4.85 -9.81
CA ALA A 356 -2.85 5.58 -8.67
C ALA A 356 -3.87 5.70 -7.52
N GLY A 357 -3.46 6.29 -6.40
CA GLY A 357 -4.34 6.48 -5.24
C GLY A 357 -4.57 5.19 -4.46
N HIS A 358 -3.56 4.34 -4.33
CA HIS A 358 -3.69 3.01 -3.69
C HIS A 358 -3.92 3.05 -2.17
N HIS A 359 -4.02 4.22 -1.57
CA HIS A 359 -4.45 4.46 -0.19
C HIS A 359 -3.65 3.66 0.86
N GLY A 360 -2.32 3.58 0.71
CA GLY A 360 -1.46 2.81 1.61
C GLY A 360 -1.48 1.28 1.38
N HIS A 361 -2.41 0.76 0.59
CA HIS A 361 -2.60 -0.68 0.33
C HIS A 361 -2.02 -1.18 -1.01
N GLY A 362 -1.06 -0.47 -1.59
CA GLY A 362 -0.51 -0.81 -2.91
C GLY A 362 -0.03 -2.26 -3.04
N MET A 363 0.63 -2.81 -2.02
CA MET A 363 1.14 -4.18 -2.04
C MET A 363 0.04 -5.24 -2.22
N ALA A 364 -1.16 -4.99 -1.71
CA ALA A 364 -2.32 -5.87 -1.86
C ALA A 364 -3.19 -5.55 -3.10
N ARG A 365 -2.82 -4.56 -3.96
CA ARG A 365 -3.66 -4.09 -5.07
C ARG A 365 -2.99 -4.07 -6.43
N VAL A 366 -1.67 -3.85 -6.47
CA VAL A 366 -0.98 -3.57 -7.76
C VAL A 366 -0.92 -4.77 -8.70
N PHE A 367 -0.97 -6.01 -8.21
CA PHE A 367 -0.91 -7.21 -9.05
C PHE A 367 -2.24 -7.54 -9.75
N THR A 368 -3.36 -6.93 -9.33
CA THR A 368 -4.63 -6.94 -10.08
C THR A 368 -4.83 -5.63 -10.85
N ALA A 369 -4.50 -4.49 -10.25
CA ALA A 369 -4.71 -3.17 -10.82
C ALA A 369 -3.91 -2.96 -12.12
N ALA A 370 -2.62 -3.33 -12.14
CA ALA A 370 -1.77 -3.10 -13.30
C ALA A 370 -2.18 -3.92 -14.55
N PRO A 371 -2.42 -5.24 -14.46
CA PRO A 371 -2.96 -5.99 -15.60
C PRO A 371 -4.37 -5.55 -15.98
N GLY A 372 -5.22 -5.19 -15.01
CA GLY A 372 -6.55 -4.65 -15.27
C GLY A 372 -6.51 -3.36 -16.11
N LEU A 373 -5.62 -2.41 -15.76
CA LEU A 373 -5.43 -1.22 -16.58
C LEU A 373 -5.01 -1.55 -18.01
N VAL A 374 -4.08 -2.49 -18.20
CA VAL A 374 -3.60 -2.85 -19.55
C VAL A 374 -4.70 -3.51 -20.38
N LYS A 375 -5.57 -4.32 -19.79
CA LYS A 375 -6.77 -4.84 -20.46
C LYS A 375 -7.67 -3.70 -20.96
N LEU A 376 -7.95 -2.69 -20.14
CA LEU A 376 -8.72 -1.52 -20.55
C LEU A 376 -8.04 -0.77 -21.69
N MET A 377 -6.72 -0.59 -21.63
CA MET A 377 -5.94 0.03 -22.70
C MET A 377 -6.00 -0.78 -24.01
N ASN A 378 -6.25 -2.09 -23.91
CA ASN A 378 -6.46 -2.98 -25.07
C ASN A 378 -7.89 -2.92 -25.63
N GLY A 379 -8.79 -2.17 -25.00
CA GLY A 379 -10.19 -2.06 -25.39
C GLY A 379 -11.13 -3.09 -24.76
N ASP A 380 -10.63 -3.87 -23.80
CA ASP A 380 -11.46 -4.81 -23.05
C ASP A 380 -12.47 -4.06 -22.17
N SER A 381 -13.63 -4.66 -21.92
CA SER A 381 -14.62 -4.09 -20.99
C SER A 381 -14.14 -4.14 -19.55
N TRP A 382 -14.73 -3.27 -18.69
CA TRP A 382 -14.40 -3.25 -17.26
C TRP A 382 -14.54 -4.63 -16.61
N GLN A 383 -15.60 -5.36 -16.92
CA GLN A 383 -15.91 -6.67 -16.35
C GLN A 383 -14.80 -7.71 -16.60
N ILE A 384 -14.12 -7.62 -17.73
CA ILE A 384 -13.00 -8.53 -18.07
C ILE A 384 -11.76 -8.26 -17.22
N THR A 385 -11.65 -7.07 -16.63
CA THR A 385 -10.52 -6.73 -15.75
C THR A 385 -10.53 -7.55 -14.46
N GLY A 386 -11.73 -7.93 -13.97
CA GLY A 386 -11.94 -8.56 -12.68
C GLY A 386 -11.74 -7.61 -11.49
N LEU A 387 -11.64 -6.31 -11.73
CA LEU A 387 -11.49 -5.30 -10.69
C LEU A 387 -12.86 -4.91 -10.10
N PRO A 388 -12.90 -4.46 -8.83
CA PRO A 388 -14.08 -3.85 -8.23
C PRO A 388 -14.55 -2.64 -9.03
N ASP A 389 -15.87 -2.50 -9.26
CA ASP A 389 -16.41 -1.42 -10.09
C ASP A 389 -16.08 -0.03 -9.51
N VAL A 390 -15.98 0.06 -8.19
CA VAL A 390 -15.60 1.29 -7.49
C VAL A 390 -14.15 1.76 -7.75
N TYR A 391 -13.30 0.94 -8.38
CA TYR A 391 -11.96 1.34 -8.80
C TYR A 391 -11.97 2.07 -10.15
N GLN A 392 -13.05 1.92 -10.93
CA GLN A 392 -13.15 2.54 -12.24
C GLN A 392 -13.13 4.06 -12.13
N LEU A 393 -12.29 4.69 -12.93
CA LEU A 393 -12.30 6.14 -13.10
C LEU A 393 -13.40 6.51 -14.09
N THR A 394 -14.47 7.13 -13.60
CA THR A 394 -15.56 7.70 -14.42
C THR A 394 -15.67 9.20 -14.15
N GLU A 395 -16.33 9.91 -15.05
CA GLU A 395 -16.59 11.34 -14.86
C GLU A 395 -17.44 11.59 -13.60
N GLU A 396 -18.49 10.77 -13.41
CA GLU A 396 -19.34 10.83 -12.21
C GLU A 396 -18.54 10.66 -10.93
N ARG A 397 -17.62 9.67 -10.90
CA ARG A 397 -16.76 9.46 -9.73
C ARG A 397 -15.84 10.64 -9.49
N LEU A 398 -15.23 11.19 -10.54
CA LEU A 398 -14.37 12.38 -10.44
C LEU A 398 -15.12 13.57 -9.89
N ASP A 399 -16.34 13.84 -10.39
CA ASP A 399 -17.14 14.99 -9.95
C ASP A 399 -17.59 14.84 -8.51
N ARG A 400 -18.01 13.65 -8.10
CA ARG A 400 -18.29 13.34 -6.69
C ARG A 400 -17.07 13.59 -5.79
N LEU A 401 -15.91 13.09 -6.17
CA LEU A 401 -14.68 13.25 -5.38
C LEU A 401 -14.20 14.71 -5.31
N ARG A 402 -14.41 15.50 -6.35
CA ARG A 402 -14.13 16.95 -6.35
C ARG A 402 -15.03 17.68 -5.39
N GLN A 403 -16.33 17.36 -5.35
CA GLN A 403 -17.28 17.97 -4.42
C GLN A 403 -16.93 17.63 -2.97
N GLU A 404 -16.63 16.36 -2.67
CA GLU A 404 -16.21 15.92 -1.34
C GLU A 404 -14.87 16.54 -0.91
N GLY A 405 -13.92 16.68 -1.84
CA GLY A 405 -12.63 17.35 -1.61
C GLY A 405 -12.78 18.83 -1.34
N ALA A 406 -13.65 19.51 -2.08
CA ALA A 406 -13.95 20.94 -1.88
C ALA A 406 -14.60 21.20 -0.52
N LEU A 407 -15.50 20.32 -0.07
CA LEU A 407 -16.13 20.41 1.25
C LEU A 407 -15.12 20.26 2.39
N LYS A 408 -14.14 19.36 2.26
CA LYS A 408 -13.08 19.18 3.26
C LYS A 408 -12.15 20.40 3.36
N ILE A 409 -11.84 21.05 2.24
CA ILE A 409 -11.00 22.26 2.21
C ILE A 409 -11.76 23.47 2.78
N ALA A 410 -13.07 23.53 2.63
CA ALA A 410 -13.89 24.64 3.16
C ALA A 410 -14.16 24.55 4.67
N VAL A 411 -13.95 23.37 5.27
CA VAL A 411 -14.18 23.10 6.71
C VAL A 411 -12.87 23.07 7.51
N ALA A 412 -11.72 23.01 6.85
CA ALA A 412 -10.38 23.07 7.42
C ALA A 412 -9.86 24.51 7.42
#